data_de247389ea2e7673f6c02746078c1e61
#
_entry.id   de247389ea2e7673f6c02746078c1e61
#
_cell.length_a   1.000
_cell.length_b   1.000
_cell.length_c   1.000
_cell.angle_alpha   90.00
_cell.angle_beta   90.00
_cell.angle_gamma   90.00
#
_symmetry.space_group_name_H-M   'P 1'
#
loop_
_entity.id
_entity.type
_entity.pdbx_description
1 polymer ?
#
loop_
_entity_poly.entity_id
_entity_poly.type
_entity_poly.pdbx_seq_one_letter_code
_entity_poly.pdbx_strand_id
1 'polypeptide(L)'
;MGTENYFPGQCASACQHTATVAGVRQLARDTWAVKLDCVQLGRDIVPGQFFMIRPQQGSDPLLGRPFALFDVCRDELGNVTGVEFGFVRVGKLTSLMAGWREGDRVSVWGPLGNGFPVPECEHLICVAGGIGQTPFLAVAREALGHAMYGSPARVILQRPQTTALLYGVRS
;
A
#
# COMPACT_ATOMS: atom_id res chain seq x y z
N MET A 1 21.16 27.88 2.39
CA MET A 1 21.66 26.63 1.82
C MET A 1 20.69 25.54 2.26
N GLY A 2 19.73 25.21 1.40
CA GLY A 2 18.74 24.19 1.69
C GLY A 2 19.42 22.83 1.62
N THR A 3 19.38 22.08 2.70
CA THR A 3 19.68 20.65 2.68
C THR A 3 18.56 19.98 1.92
N GLU A 4 18.79 19.67 0.64
CA GLU A 4 17.95 18.73 -0.08
C GLU A 4 17.95 17.43 0.72
N ASN A 5 16.81 17.12 1.34
CA ASN A 5 16.55 15.79 1.89
C ASN A 5 16.45 14.82 0.70
N TYR A 6 17.60 14.43 0.19
CA TYR A 6 17.72 13.34 -0.76
C TYR A 6 17.38 12.06 -0.02
N PHE A 7 16.16 11.60 -0.20
CA PHE A 7 15.81 10.22 0.15
C PHE A 7 16.45 9.33 -0.91
N PRO A 8 17.50 8.56 -0.60
CA PRO A 8 18.01 7.58 -1.55
C PRO A 8 16.83 6.68 -1.91
N GLY A 9 16.52 6.60 -3.19
CA GLY A 9 15.41 5.79 -3.67
C GLY A 9 15.53 4.38 -3.09
N GLN A 10 14.55 3.96 -2.31
CA GLN A 10 14.56 2.66 -1.61
C GLN A 10 14.34 1.48 -2.57
N CYS A 11 14.63 1.63 -3.85
CA CYS A 11 14.66 0.50 -4.80
C CYS A 11 15.71 -0.56 -4.43
N ALA A 12 16.67 -0.25 -3.56
CA ALA A 12 17.66 -1.21 -3.09
C ALA A 12 17.07 -2.36 -2.26
N SER A 13 15.86 -2.19 -1.69
CA SER A 13 15.14 -3.23 -0.93
C SER A 13 14.07 -3.96 -1.74
N ALA A 14 13.86 -3.60 -3.02
CA ALA A 14 12.85 -4.22 -3.85
C ALA A 14 13.20 -5.67 -4.16
N CYS A 15 12.42 -6.60 -3.63
CA CYS A 15 12.60 -8.03 -3.81
C CYS A 15 11.33 -8.68 -4.37
N GLN A 16 11.50 -9.84 -4.97
CA GLN A 16 10.39 -10.68 -5.39
C GLN A 16 10.05 -11.67 -4.27
N HIS A 17 8.78 -11.72 -3.91
CA HIS A 17 8.25 -12.62 -2.90
C HIS A 17 7.10 -13.45 -3.46
N THR A 18 6.86 -14.59 -2.85
CA THR A 18 5.56 -15.26 -2.94
C THR A 18 4.73 -14.86 -1.74
N ALA A 19 3.56 -14.28 -1.98
CA ALA A 19 2.59 -13.94 -0.95
C ALA A 19 1.38 -14.87 -1.02
N THR A 20 0.67 -15.01 0.10
CA THR A 20 -0.58 -15.76 0.18
C THR A 20 -1.74 -14.79 0.40
N VAL A 21 -2.83 -14.99 -0.29
CA VAL A 21 -4.06 -14.22 -0.07
C VAL A 21 -4.62 -14.60 1.29
N ALA A 22 -4.68 -13.64 2.20
CA ALA A 22 -5.24 -13.79 3.56
C ALA A 22 -6.71 -13.37 3.63
N GLY A 23 -7.22 -12.70 2.61
CA GLY A 23 -8.62 -12.32 2.54
C GLY A 23 -8.91 -11.39 1.36
N VAL A 24 -10.14 -11.49 0.88
CA VAL A 24 -10.66 -10.64 -0.21
C VAL A 24 -12.02 -10.11 0.24
N ARG A 25 -12.21 -8.79 0.16
CA ARG A 25 -13.50 -8.17 0.52
C ARG A 25 -13.92 -7.14 -0.52
N GLN A 26 -15.19 -7.12 -0.84
CA GLN A 26 -15.77 -6.09 -1.70
C GLN A 26 -16.05 -4.83 -0.87
N LEU A 27 -15.54 -3.69 -1.33
CA LEU A 27 -15.74 -2.39 -0.68
C LEU A 27 -16.94 -1.64 -1.24
N ALA A 28 -17.09 -1.70 -2.57
CA ALA A 28 -18.17 -1.07 -3.32
C ALA A 28 -18.37 -1.81 -4.65
N ARG A 29 -19.28 -1.33 -5.49
CA ARG A 29 -19.45 -1.87 -6.84
C ARG A 29 -18.10 -1.84 -7.58
N ASP A 30 -17.69 -2.99 -8.11
CA ASP A 30 -16.43 -3.21 -8.84
C ASP A 30 -15.14 -2.79 -8.08
N THR A 31 -15.23 -2.55 -6.77
CA THR A 31 -14.11 -2.11 -5.93
C THR A 31 -13.86 -3.11 -4.81
N TRP A 32 -12.61 -3.53 -4.66
CA TRP A 32 -12.21 -4.62 -3.79
C TRP A 32 -10.98 -4.26 -2.98
N ALA A 33 -10.82 -4.87 -1.82
CA ALA A 33 -9.57 -4.89 -1.07
C ALA A 33 -9.10 -6.33 -0.87
N VAL A 34 -7.78 -6.50 -0.90
CA VAL A 34 -7.11 -7.79 -0.70
C VAL A 34 -6.05 -7.63 0.38
N LYS A 35 -6.04 -8.59 1.30
CA LYS A 35 -4.94 -8.77 2.25
C LYS A 35 -4.03 -9.87 1.75
N LEU A 36 -2.73 -9.62 1.81
CA LEU A 36 -1.68 -10.58 1.48
C LEU A 36 -0.81 -10.82 2.70
N ASP A 37 -0.59 -12.08 3.04
CA ASP A 37 0.45 -12.48 3.97
C ASP A 37 1.80 -12.41 3.26
N CYS A 38 2.61 -11.44 3.64
CA CYS A 38 3.96 -11.21 3.16
C CYS A 38 4.70 -10.31 4.16
N VAL A 39 5.22 -10.91 5.22
CA VAL A 39 5.83 -10.21 6.35
C VAL A 39 6.96 -9.30 5.90
N GLN A 40 7.84 -9.76 5.00
CA GLN A 40 8.98 -8.98 4.54
C GLN A 40 8.54 -7.70 3.82
N LEU A 41 7.63 -7.82 2.85
CA LEU A 41 7.08 -6.64 2.16
C LEU A 41 6.39 -5.68 3.16
N GLY A 42 5.60 -6.23 4.08
CA GLY A 42 4.90 -5.41 5.08
C GLY A 42 5.82 -4.67 6.05
N ARG A 43 7.00 -5.24 6.36
CA ARG A 43 8.02 -4.57 7.20
C ARG A 43 8.75 -3.44 6.48
N ASP A 44 9.00 -3.61 5.17
CA ASP A 44 9.89 -2.72 4.43
C ASP A 44 9.14 -1.58 3.74
N ILE A 45 7.85 -1.78 3.44
CA ILE A 45 7.04 -0.80 2.71
C ILE A 45 6.66 0.39 3.57
N VAL A 46 6.68 1.59 2.96
CA VAL A 46 6.24 2.83 3.61
C VAL A 46 5.05 3.46 2.87
N PRO A 47 4.24 4.29 3.54
CA PRO A 47 3.09 4.96 2.95
C PRO A 47 3.44 5.72 1.67
N GLY A 48 2.61 5.56 0.63
CA GLY A 48 2.82 6.13 -0.70
C GLY A 48 3.65 5.27 -1.64
N GLN A 49 4.25 4.18 -1.17
CA GLN A 49 4.85 3.16 -2.03
C GLN A 49 3.80 2.21 -2.60
N PHE A 50 4.22 1.46 -3.60
CA PHE A 50 3.43 0.45 -4.30
C PHE A 50 4.24 -0.84 -4.49
N PHE A 51 3.59 -1.85 -4.99
CA PHE A 51 4.20 -3.13 -5.37
C PHE A 51 3.51 -3.70 -6.61
N MET A 52 4.24 -4.51 -7.36
CA MET A 52 3.72 -5.21 -8.52
C MET A 52 3.13 -6.56 -8.10
N ILE A 53 2.00 -6.93 -8.66
CA ILE A 53 1.37 -8.24 -8.44
C ILE A 53 1.13 -8.94 -9.76
N ARG A 54 1.38 -10.25 -9.78
CA ARG A 54 0.95 -11.15 -10.83
C ARG A 54 0.50 -12.49 -10.24
N PRO A 55 -0.38 -13.24 -10.92
CA PRO A 55 -0.64 -14.62 -10.56
C PRO A 55 0.66 -15.43 -10.53
N GLN A 56 0.78 -16.38 -9.60
CA GLN A 56 1.97 -17.23 -9.53
C GLN A 56 1.98 -18.27 -10.65
N GLN A 57 0.82 -18.73 -11.07
CA GLN A 57 0.63 -19.74 -12.12
C GLN A 57 -0.01 -19.13 -13.37
N GLY A 58 0.34 -19.70 -14.51
CA GLY A 58 -0.17 -19.26 -15.79
C GLY A 58 0.68 -18.16 -16.45
N SER A 59 0.51 -18.04 -17.78
CA SER A 59 1.20 -17.04 -18.60
C SER A 59 0.29 -15.86 -19.00
N ASP A 60 -0.96 -15.84 -18.52
CA ASP A 60 -1.94 -14.84 -18.90
C ASP A 60 -2.83 -14.41 -17.70
N PRO A 61 -2.69 -13.19 -17.21
CA PRO A 61 -1.83 -12.11 -17.72
C PRO A 61 -0.36 -12.28 -17.37
N LEU A 62 0.53 -12.12 -18.36
CA LEU A 62 1.97 -12.29 -18.21
C LEU A 62 2.57 -11.19 -17.33
N LEU A 63 2.14 -9.95 -17.52
CA LEU A 63 2.69 -8.79 -16.84
C LEU A 63 1.93 -8.49 -15.55
N GLY A 64 2.67 -8.25 -14.48
CA GLY A 64 2.15 -7.72 -13.22
C GLY A 64 1.55 -6.32 -13.38
N ARG A 65 0.78 -5.92 -12.40
CA ARG A 65 0.21 -4.56 -12.29
C ARG A 65 0.59 -3.94 -10.96
N PRO A 66 0.79 -2.61 -10.93
CA PRO A 66 1.11 -1.88 -9.71
C PRO A 66 -0.14 -1.67 -8.86
N PHE A 67 0.02 -1.84 -7.55
CA PHE A 67 -1.00 -1.53 -6.55
C PHE A 67 -0.37 -0.76 -5.40
N ALA A 68 -0.98 0.38 -5.06
CA ALA A 68 -0.54 1.20 -3.95
C ALA A 68 -0.83 0.50 -2.61
N LEU A 69 0.05 0.69 -1.64
CA LEU A 69 -0.20 0.27 -0.27
C LEU A 69 -1.46 0.97 0.26
N PHE A 70 -2.43 0.18 0.75
CA PHE A 70 -3.57 0.71 1.49
C PHE A 70 -3.24 0.77 2.98
N ASP A 71 -2.75 -0.35 3.53
CA ASP A 71 -2.21 -0.41 4.89
C ASP A 71 -1.30 -1.65 5.08
N VAL A 72 -0.57 -1.68 6.18
CA VAL A 72 0.17 -2.85 6.65
C VAL A 72 -0.71 -3.67 7.57
N CYS A 73 -0.84 -4.97 7.27
CA CYS A 73 -1.57 -5.90 8.11
C CYS A 73 -0.76 -6.25 9.36
N ARG A 74 -1.45 -6.36 10.51
CA ARG A 74 -0.85 -6.71 11.80
C ARG A 74 -1.75 -7.71 12.52
N ASP A 75 -1.12 -8.58 13.32
CA ASP A 75 -1.82 -9.47 14.23
C ASP A 75 -2.29 -8.72 15.51
N GLU A 76 -2.94 -9.45 16.42
CA GLU A 76 -3.45 -8.93 17.70
C GLU A 76 -2.32 -8.42 18.62
N LEU A 77 -1.09 -8.89 18.44
CA LEU A 77 0.09 -8.47 19.18
C LEU A 77 0.81 -7.27 18.51
N GLY A 78 0.30 -6.80 17.36
CA GLY A 78 0.88 -5.71 16.59
C GLY A 78 2.02 -6.10 15.65
N ASN A 79 2.34 -7.40 15.52
CA ASN A 79 3.36 -7.85 14.59
C ASN A 79 2.88 -7.74 13.15
N VAL A 80 3.77 -7.31 12.26
CA VAL A 80 3.48 -7.22 10.83
C VAL A 80 3.27 -8.62 10.25
N THR A 81 2.14 -8.83 9.59
CA THR A 81 1.80 -10.08 8.88
C THR A 81 1.85 -9.91 7.37
N GLY A 82 1.61 -8.70 6.85
CA GLY A 82 1.60 -8.47 5.42
C GLY A 82 1.10 -7.09 5.03
N VAL A 83 0.44 -7.00 3.87
CA VAL A 83 -0.05 -5.75 3.29
C VAL A 83 -1.50 -5.87 2.83
N GLU A 84 -2.21 -4.75 2.85
CA GLU A 84 -3.53 -4.60 2.23
C GLU A 84 -3.45 -3.61 1.08
N PHE A 85 -4.16 -3.87 -0.02
CA PHE A 85 -4.29 -2.97 -1.16
C PHE A 85 -5.71 -2.99 -1.71
N GLY A 86 -6.09 -1.90 -2.38
CA GLY A 86 -7.39 -1.77 -3.03
C GLY A 86 -7.28 -1.71 -4.55
N PHE A 87 -8.32 -2.20 -5.25
CA PHE A 87 -8.39 -2.11 -6.70
C PHE A 87 -9.82 -1.98 -7.22
N VAL A 88 -9.94 -1.43 -8.43
CA VAL A 88 -11.18 -1.45 -9.22
C VAL A 88 -11.05 -2.54 -10.29
N ARG A 89 -12.10 -3.31 -10.49
CA ARG A 89 -12.17 -4.34 -11.52
C ARG A 89 -12.35 -3.70 -12.90
N VAL A 90 -11.25 -3.52 -13.63
CA VAL A 90 -11.23 -2.85 -14.94
C VAL A 90 -10.56 -3.65 -16.04
N GLY A 91 -9.93 -4.78 -15.72
CA GLY A 91 -9.18 -5.57 -16.71
C GLY A 91 -8.97 -7.01 -16.28
N LYS A 92 -8.19 -7.75 -17.08
CA LYS A 92 -8.04 -9.20 -16.92
C LYS A 92 -7.50 -9.58 -15.53
N LEU A 93 -6.39 -8.98 -15.11
CA LEU A 93 -5.81 -9.28 -13.79
C LEU A 93 -6.80 -8.96 -12.67
N THR A 94 -7.38 -7.77 -12.67
CA THR A 94 -8.32 -7.35 -11.61
C THR A 94 -9.61 -8.16 -11.60
N SER A 95 -10.02 -8.73 -12.74
CA SER A 95 -11.14 -9.68 -12.81
C SER A 95 -10.78 -11.03 -12.19
N LEU A 96 -9.54 -11.52 -12.39
CA LEU A 96 -9.04 -12.71 -11.69
C LEU A 96 -8.94 -12.47 -10.19
N MET A 97 -8.41 -11.33 -9.78
CA MET A 97 -8.23 -10.96 -8.38
C MET A 97 -9.55 -10.88 -7.61
N ALA A 98 -10.63 -10.43 -8.24
CA ALA A 98 -11.97 -10.42 -7.64
C ALA A 98 -12.50 -11.83 -7.33
N GLY A 99 -11.94 -12.86 -7.95
CA GLY A 99 -12.25 -14.27 -7.72
C GLY A 99 -11.27 -14.99 -6.79
N TRP A 100 -10.23 -14.33 -6.31
CA TRP A 100 -9.27 -14.94 -5.38
C TRP A 100 -9.92 -15.36 -4.08
N ARG A 101 -9.32 -16.36 -3.46
CA ARG A 101 -9.73 -16.91 -2.18
C ARG A 101 -8.55 -16.95 -1.22
N GLU A 102 -8.84 -17.01 0.05
CA GLU A 102 -7.84 -17.27 1.08
C GLU A 102 -7.04 -18.54 0.76
N GLY A 103 -5.72 -18.46 0.86
CA GLY A 103 -4.80 -19.50 0.49
C GLY A 103 -4.23 -19.42 -0.94
N ASP A 104 -4.82 -18.62 -1.84
CA ASP A 104 -4.27 -18.43 -3.19
C ASP A 104 -2.88 -17.79 -3.13
N ARG A 105 -1.98 -18.24 -4.00
CA ARG A 105 -0.58 -17.77 -4.04
C ARG A 105 -0.37 -16.81 -5.20
N VAL A 106 0.32 -15.71 -4.90
CA VAL A 106 0.63 -14.64 -5.86
C VAL A 106 2.11 -14.28 -5.79
N SER A 107 2.65 -13.82 -6.91
CA SER A 107 3.99 -13.24 -6.95
C SER A 107 3.87 -11.74 -6.75
N VAL A 108 4.60 -11.19 -5.79
CA VAL A 108 4.69 -9.74 -5.51
C VAL A 108 6.13 -9.29 -5.66
N TRP A 109 6.32 -8.08 -6.15
CA TRP A 109 7.62 -7.45 -6.27
C TRP A 109 7.55 -6.02 -5.73
N GLY A 110 8.37 -5.74 -4.74
CA GLY A 110 8.40 -4.45 -4.05
C GLY A 110 9.21 -4.49 -2.76
N PRO A 111 9.17 -3.40 -1.99
CA PRO A 111 8.45 -2.15 -2.24
C PRO A 111 9.05 -1.34 -3.38
N LEU A 112 8.22 -0.54 -4.08
CA LEU A 112 8.61 0.31 -5.21
C LEU A 112 8.16 1.76 -4.97
N GLY A 113 8.86 2.70 -5.60
CA GLY A 113 8.61 4.13 -5.43
C GLY A 113 9.22 4.70 -4.14
N ASN A 114 9.14 6.03 -3.98
CA ASN A 114 9.83 6.74 -2.89
C ASN A 114 8.98 6.88 -1.62
N GLY A 115 7.69 6.57 -1.69
CA GLY A 115 6.73 6.91 -0.65
C GLY A 115 6.34 8.39 -0.66
N PHE A 116 5.35 8.76 0.15
CA PHE A 116 5.01 10.16 0.36
C PHE A 116 5.80 10.71 1.55
N PRO A 117 6.40 11.90 1.42
CA PRO A 117 6.97 12.59 2.58
C PRO A 117 5.84 13.04 3.51
N VAL A 118 6.10 13.06 4.80
CA VAL A 118 5.22 13.75 5.76
C VAL A 118 5.83 15.13 5.97
N PRO A 119 5.22 16.20 5.42
CA PRO A 119 5.74 17.55 5.58
C PRO A 119 5.59 18.02 7.04
N GLU A 120 6.49 18.89 7.46
CA GLU A 120 6.34 19.62 8.73
C GLU A 120 5.25 20.68 8.56
N CYS A 121 4.05 20.39 9.03
CA CYS A 121 2.89 21.26 8.88
C CYS A 121 1.92 21.08 10.05
N GLU A 122 1.10 22.09 10.29
CA GLU A 122 0.02 22.01 11.30
C GLU A 122 -1.19 21.21 10.78
N HIS A 123 -1.45 21.29 9.48
CA HIS A 123 -2.60 20.66 8.85
C HIS A 123 -2.18 19.90 7.59
N LEU A 124 -2.47 18.60 7.53
CA LEU A 124 -2.23 17.77 6.36
C LEU A 124 -3.54 17.54 5.61
N ILE A 125 -3.60 17.96 4.35
CA ILE A 125 -4.75 17.73 3.49
C ILE A 125 -4.36 16.76 2.39
N CYS A 126 -5.04 15.61 2.35
CA CYS A 126 -4.95 14.62 1.28
C CYS A 126 -6.08 14.84 0.29
N VAL A 127 -5.78 14.92 -1.00
CA VAL A 127 -6.78 15.12 -2.05
C VAL A 127 -6.76 13.93 -3.00
N ALA A 128 -7.88 13.26 -3.18
CA ALA A 128 -7.98 12.04 -3.98
C ALA A 128 -9.18 12.01 -4.91
N GLY A 129 -9.00 11.34 -6.05
CA GLY A 129 -10.08 10.96 -6.96
C GLY A 129 -10.16 9.44 -7.12
N GLY A 130 -11.37 8.87 -7.00
CA GLY A 130 -11.61 7.45 -7.17
C GLY A 130 -10.70 6.56 -6.32
N ILE A 131 -10.12 5.51 -6.91
CA ILE A 131 -9.24 4.55 -6.18
C ILE A 131 -7.93 5.19 -5.70
N GLY A 132 -7.56 6.37 -6.16
CA GLY A 132 -6.34 7.07 -5.74
C GLY A 132 -6.29 7.44 -4.26
N GLN A 133 -7.39 7.30 -3.53
CA GLN A 133 -7.45 7.51 -2.07
C GLN A 133 -6.75 6.39 -1.27
N THR A 134 -6.49 5.24 -1.87
CA THR A 134 -5.98 4.06 -1.16
C THR A 134 -4.72 4.31 -0.31
N PRO A 135 -3.68 5.04 -0.77
CA PRO A 135 -2.48 5.24 0.05
C PRO A 135 -2.68 6.19 1.25
N PHE A 136 -3.75 6.98 1.26
CA PHE A 136 -3.89 8.05 2.25
C PHE A 136 -4.29 7.57 3.65
N LEU A 137 -4.82 6.37 3.80
CA LEU A 137 -5.05 5.78 5.12
C LEU A 137 -3.71 5.57 5.86
N ALA A 138 -2.75 4.92 5.20
CA ALA A 138 -1.44 4.68 5.78
C ALA A 138 -0.67 5.99 6.00
N VAL A 139 -0.75 6.95 5.05
CA VAL A 139 -0.15 8.29 5.18
C VAL A 139 -0.69 9.02 6.41
N ALA A 140 -2.01 9.04 6.59
CA ALA A 140 -2.62 9.71 7.73
C ALA A 140 -2.27 9.05 9.06
N ARG A 141 -2.27 7.71 9.11
CA ARG A 141 -1.87 6.95 10.31
C ARG A 141 -0.43 7.23 10.71
N GLU A 142 0.49 7.27 9.75
CA GLU A 142 1.89 7.60 9.99
C GLU A 142 2.04 9.04 10.47
N ALA A 143 1.44 10.00 9.75
CA ALA A 143 1.53 11.42 10.07
C ALA A 143 1.03 11.73 11.49
N LEU A 144 -0.10 11.13 11.89
CA LEU A 144 -0.68 11.29 13.23
C LEU A 144 0.02 10.42 14.30
N GLY A 145 0.93 9.53 13.91
CA GLY A 145 1.64 8.63 14.82
C GLY A 145 0.80 7.47 15.34
N HIS A 146 -0.27 7.14 14.65
CA HIS A 146 -1.11 5.98 14.97
C HIS A 146 -0.51 4.66 14.51
N ALA A 147 0.45 4.70 13.56
CA ALA A 147 1.21 3.54 13.11
C ALA A 147 2.62 3.96 12.67
N MET A 148 3.53 3.00 12.70
CA MET A 148 4.89 3.13 12.15
C MET A 148 5.05 2.19 10.97
N TYR A 149 5.78 2.64 9.95
CA TYR A 149 6.02 1.91 8.71
C TYR A 149 7.49 1.92 8.34
N GLY A 150 7.91 0.88 7.61
CA GLY A 150 9.29 0.71 7.17
C GLY A 150 10.21 0.11 8.22
N SER A 151 11.37 -0.34 7.78
CA SER A 151 12.43 -0.89 8.66
C SER A 151 13.79 -0.38 8.16
N PRO A 152 14.40 0.61 8.87
CA PRO A 152 13.90 1.28 10.08
C PRO A 152 12.67 2.17 9.83
N ALA A 153 11.85 2.35 10.84
CA ALA A 153 10.69 3.24 10.74
C ALA A 153 11.12 4.70 10.51
N ARG A 154 10.34 5.42 9.71
CA ARG A 154 10.61 6.84 9.47
C ARG A 154 10.38 7.66 10.74
N VAL A 155 11.27 8.62 10.98
CA VAL A 155 11.13 9.57 12.09
C VAL A 155 10.36 10.79 11.57
N ILE A 156 9.24 11.11 12.22
CA ILE A 156 8.45 12.31 11.95
C ILE A 156 8.72 13.31 13.06
N LEU A 157 9.46 14.36 12.73
CA LEU A 157 9.90 15.36 13.71
C LEU A 157 8.73 16.24 14.19
N GLN A 158 7.85 16.64 13.29
CA GLN A 158 6.67 17.42 13.61
C GLN A 158 5.43 16.74 13.03
N ARG A 159 4.45 16.46 13.87
CA ARG A 159 3.19 15.83 13.47
C ARG A 159 2.14 16.89 13.21
N PRO A 160 1.30 16.74 12.18
CA PRO A 160 0.17 17.63 11.97
C PRO A 160 -0.84 17.48 13.13
N GLN A 161 -1.44 18.59 13.52
CA GLN A 161 -2.52 18.61 14.52
C GLN A 161 -3.79 17.98 13.94
N THR A 162 -4.01 18.14 12.63
CA THR A 162 -5.18 17.57 11.93
C THR A 162 -4.79 17.03 10.58
N THR A 163 -5.53 16.00 10.16
CA THR A 163 -5.44 15.43 8.81
C THR A 163 -6.83 15.37 8.22
N ALA A 164 -7.00 15.86 6.99
CA ALA A 164 -8.25 15.82 6.25
C ALA A 164 -8.07 15.09 4.91
N LEU A 165 -9.10 14.36 4.48
CA LEU A 165 -9.18 13.75 3.15
C LEU A 165 -10.31 14.40 2.37
N LEU A 166 -9.96 15.07 1.26
CA LEU A 166 -10.91 15.54 0.25
C LEU A 166 -11.02 14.47 -0.83
N TYR A 167 -12.22 13.93 -0.98
CA TYR A 167 -12.44 12.77 -1.84
C TYR A 167 -13.52 13.03 -2.89
N GLY A 168 -13.12 12.93 -4.18
CA GLY A 168 -14.01 13.05 -5.33
C GLY A 168 -14.29 11.69 -5.97
N VAL A 169 -15.56 11.40 -6.25
CA VAL A 169 -16.00 10.20 -6.98
C VAL A 169 -16.90 10.59 -8.14
N ARG A 170 -16.93 9.74 -9.17
CA ARG A 170 -17.99 9.80 -10.19
C ARG A 170 -19.25 9.14 -9.62
N SER A 171 -20.36 9.82 -9.75
CA SER A 171 -21.71 9.27 -9.53
C SER A 171 -22.09 8.28 -10.60
#